data_bbe68da04fdacd8165b2da21b0e6ee5d
#
_entry.id   bbe68da04fdacd8165b2da21b0e6ee5d
#
_cell.length_a   1.000
_cell.length_b   1.000
_cell.length_c   1.000
_cell.angle_alpha   90.00
_cell.angle_beta   90.00
_cell.angle_gamma   90.00
#
_symmetry.space_group_name_H-M   'P 1'
#
loop_
_entity.id
_entity.type
_entity.pdbx_description
1 polymer ?
#
loop_
_entity_poly.entity_id
_entity_poly.type
_entity_poly.pdbx_seq_one_letter_code
_entity_poly.pdbx_strand_id
1 'polypeptide(L)'
;MVRIGQLLISLESREILLDGVSLRIGSRAFEILELLIRAQGTLVSKDEIMRHVWPETVVEENNLQVHVAALRKALGADRDLIKTVPGRGYRLMQAHAEAPLQHEATAGLLPCASIMLPAGVSALIGRQTLVAHVLGALNAGRVVTLVGAGGIGKTRVALEVAGQATMRFPDGVVFVPLASVSNPRFALEALAAALGMKLPASGLSSDLIAAEIAGRRVLIVLDNCEHVIDAAAEMACAMTAVNPALCVLATSREALRIQDEALFHVPPLDVPPDASVRDEILQTSAVQLFIARARTIDPCFSSDERSIFLTGLVCQRLDGIPLAIELAAARAAVLGIEVLVDHLDECFRILTGGFRGVLPRHQTLKAMLDWSYRLLDDTERTLLRWLGVFLNGFSFDAACHMGAAHGFSQTEILDALGGLVSKSLVIHDSGAVPSRYRLLATTRAYALQQLEDNGERKAAALAHLTLRAPAHQRTSGSIL
;
A
#
# COMPACT_ATOMS: atom_id res chain seq x y z
N MET A 1 -11.70 -11.67 14.05
CA MET A 1 -12.96 -11.93 14.78
C MET A 1 -12.68 -12.05 16.25
N VAL A 2 -13.46 -11.40 17.11
CA VAL A 2 -13.32 -11.44 18.57
C VAL A 2 -14.59 -12.01 19.16
N ARG A 3 -14.48 -13.00 20.06
CA ARG A 3 -15.63 -13.57 20.77
C ARG A 3 -15.79 -12.88 22.13
N ILE A 4 -16.99 -12.35 22.40
CA ILE A 4 -17.34 -11.72 23.68
C ILE A 4 -18.66 -12.32 24.15
N GLY A 5 -18.59 -13.22 25.15
CA GLY A 5 -19.75 -14.02 25.54
C GLY A 5 -20.28 -14.86 24.38
N GLN A 6 -21.55 -14.69 24.05
CA GLN A 6 -22.22 -15.39 22.92
C GLN A 6 -22.05 -14.66 21.57
N LEU A 7 -21.41 -13.49 21.56
CA LEU A 7 -21.27 -12.66 20.37
C LEU A 7 -19.95 -12.94 19.67
N LEU A 8 -20.01 -13.01 18.34
CA LEU A 8 -18.85 -12.98 17.44
C LEU A 8 -18.78 -11.59 16.79
N ILE A 9 -17.68 -10.88 17.02
CA ILE A 9 -17.50 -9.50 16.56
C ILE A 9 -16.38 -9.51 15.51
N SER A 10 -16.72 -9.07 14.31
CA SER A 10 -15.75 -8.79 13.26
C SER A 10 -15.42 -7.30 13.28
N LEU A 11 -14.21 -6.95 13.69
CA LEU A 11 -13.74 -5.57 13.66
C LEU A 11 -13.49 -5.10 12.22
N GLU A 12 -13.19 -6.01 11.31
CA GLU A 12 -12.91 -5.71 9.89
C GLU A 12 -14.19 -5.39 9.12
N SER A 13 -15.21 -6.26 9.22
CA SER A 13 -16.51 -6.04 8.57
C SER A 13 -17.44 -5.13 9.38
N ARG A 14 -17.04 -4.74 10.61
CA ARG A 14 -17.84 -3.96 11.55
C ARG A 14 -19.21 -4.61 11.85
N GLU A 15 -19.22 -5.93 11.96
CA GLU A 15 -20.42 -6.73 12.19
C GLU A 15 -20.36 -7.43 13.55
N ILE A 16 -21.52 -7.54 14.18
CA ILE A 16 -21.72 -8.33 15.40
C ILE A 16 -22.70 -9.45 15.05
N LEU A 17 -22.31 -10.69 15.30
CA LEU A 17 -23.14 -11.88 15.10
C LEU A 17 -23.50 -12.49 16.43
N LEU A 18 -24.77 -12.74 16.66
CA LEU A 18 -25.31 -13.58 17.73
C LEU A 18 -25.92 -14.81 17.10
N ASP A 19 -25.40 -15.99 17.43
CA ASP A 19 -25.82 -17.29 16.87
C ASP A 19 -25.92 -17.28 15.33
N GLY A 20 -24.98 -16.58 14.66
CA GLY A 20 -24.94 -16.47 13.21
C GLY A 20 -25.85 -15.40 12.60
N VAL A 21 -26.63 -14.69 13.40
CA VAL A 21 -27.50 -13.59 12.96
C VAL A 21 -26.82 -12.24 13.17
N SER A 22 -26.75 -11.42 12.12
CA SER A 22 -26.14 -10.08 12.21
C SER A 22 -27.00 -9.12 13.03
N LEU A 23 -26.39 -8.53 14.08
CA LEU A 23 -27.00 -7.51 14.92
C LEU A 23 -26.62 -6.12 14.40
N ARG A 24 -27.60 -5.28 14.12
CA ARG A 24 -27.37 -3.88 13.70
C ARG A 24 -27.17 -3.00 14.92
N ILE A 25 -25.98 -2.40 15.05
CA ILE A 25 -25.71 -1.33 16.01
C ILE A 25 -25.27 -0.06 15.28
N GLY A 26 -25.48 1.10 15.90
CA GLY A 26 -25.04 2.37 15.34
C GLY A 26 -23.52 2.46 15.23
N SER A 27 -23.00 3.14 14.20
CA SER A 27 -21.56 3.27 13.91
C SER A 27 -20.75 3.75 15.13
N ARG A 28 -21.24 4.76 15.87
CA ARG A 28 -20.57 5.29 17.06
C ARG A 28 -20.54 4.29 18.23
N ALA A 29 -21.59 3.51 18.38
CA ALA A 29 -21.63 2.43 19.38
C ALA A 29 -20.62 1.34 19.04
N PHE A 30 -20.45 1.01 17.76
CA PHE A 30 -19.43 0.07 17.30
C PHE A 30 -18.01 0.59 17.57
N GLU A 31 -17.71 1.87 17.31
CA GLU A 31 -16.41 2.50 17.58
C GLU A 31 -16.05 2.46 19.08
N ILE A 32 -17.03 2.67 19.97
CA ILE A 32 -16.82 2.51 21.41
C ILE A 32 -16.49 1.05 21.76
N LEU A 33 -17.22 0.10 21.19
CA LEU A 33 -16.96 -1.33 21.42
C LEU A 33 -15.57 -1.74 20.93
N GLU A 34 -15.17 -1.29 19.76
CA GLU A 34 -13.84 -1.52 19.18
C GLU A 34 -12.73 -0.99 20.10
N LEU A 35 -12.90 0.23 20.63
CA LEU A 35 -11.94 0.83 21.56
C LEU A 35 -11.84 0.03 22.86
N LEU A 36 -12.96 -0.43 23.40
CA LEU A 36 -12.99 -1.25 24.60
C LEU A 36 -12.38 -2.65 24.39
N ILE A 37 -12.55 -3.24 23.21
CA ILE A 37 -11.92 -4.50 22.82
C ILE A 37 -10.40 -4.33 22.75
N ARG A 38 -9.94 -3.28 22.08
CA ARG A 38 -8.50 -2.97 21.96
C ARG A 38 -7.84 -2.69 23.30
N ALA A 39 -8.59 -2.16 24.26
CA ALA A 39 -8.12 -1.90 25.61
C ALA A 39 -7.96 -3.19 26.46
N GLN A 40 -8.34 -4.37 25.96
CA GLN A 40 -8.12 -5.69 26.57
C GLN A 40 -8.41 -5.76 28.07
N GLY A 41 -9.53 -5.21 28.48
CA GLY A 41 -9.94 -5.21 29.88
C GLY A 41 -9.33 -4.11 30.73
N THR A 42 -8.53 -3.21 30.18
CA THR A 42 -8.09 -1.99 30.88
C THR A 42 -9.20 -0.95 30.88
N LEU A 43 -9.11 -0.01 31.84
CA LEU A 43 -10.07 1.10 31.95
C LEU A 43 -9.81 2.12 30.82
N VAL A 44 -10.82 2.41 30.02
CA VAL A 44 -10.80 3.50 29.02
C VAL A 44 -11.57 4.70 29.62
N SER A 45 -10.91 5.85 29.68
CA SER A 45 -11.50 7.05 30.24
C SER A 45 -12.59 7.64 29.33
N LYS A 46 -13.54 8.41 29.92
CA LYS A 46 -14.57 9.07 29.11
C LYS A 46 -13.98 10.03 28.10
N ASP A 47 -12.94 10.79 28.48
CA ASP A 47 -12.27 11.75 27.62
C ASP A 47 -11.54 11.07 26.46
N GLU A 48 -10.99 9.88 26.69
CA GLU A 48 -10.34 9.08 25.66
C GLU A 48 -11.36 8.55 24.64
N ILE A 49 -12.51 8.05 25.12
CA ILE A 49 -13.61 7.62 24.25
C ILE A 49 -14.15 8.81 23.44
N MET A 50 -14.37 9.95 24.09
CA MET A 50 -14.89 11.15 23.43
C MET A 50 -13.94 11.65 22.33
N ARG A 51 -12.65 11.74 22.63
CA ARG A 51 -11.64 12.17 21.64
C ARG A 51 -11.49 11.18 20.47
N HIS A 52 -11.67 9.89 20.72
CA HIS A 52 -11.53 8.88 19.68
C HIS A 52 -12.77 8.79 18.78
N VAL A 53 -13.96 8.83 19.38
CA VAL A 53 -15.24 8.62 18.67
C VAL A 53 -15.78 9.91 18.05
N TRP A 54 -15.46 11.09 18.63
CA TRP A 54 -15.89 12.41 18.17
C TRP A 54 -14.74 13.43 18.11
N PRO A 55 -13.71 13.21 17.23
CA PRO A 55 -12.49 14.04 17.22
C PRO A 55 -12.75 15.52 16.87
N GLU A 56 -13.83 15.83 16.12
CA GLU A 56 -14.11 17.17 15.60
C GLU A 56 -15.40 17.79 16.16
N THR A 57 -16.07 17.13 17.13
CA THR A 57 -17.36 17.58 17.63
C THR A 57 -17.33 17.63 19.15
N VAL A 58 -17.70 18.78 19.73
CA VAL A 58 -17.95 18.88 21.17
C VAL A 58 -19.27 18.19 21.48
N VAL A 59 -19.21 17.03 22.12
CA VAL A 59 -20.36 16.20 22.45
C VAL A 59 -20.53 16.15 23.97
N GLU A 60 -21.75 16.26 24.47
CA GLU A 60 -22.03 16.12 25.87
C GLU A 60 -21.91 14.65 26.35
N GLU A 61 -21.54 14.47 27.62
CA GLU A 61 -21.34 13.15 28.23
C GLU A 61 -22.58 12.23 28.14
N ASN A 62 -23.78 12.82 28.05
CA ASN A 62 -25.04 12.10 27.84
C ASN A 62 -25.05 11.28 26.54
N ASN A 63 -24.45 11.77 25.47
CA ASN A 63 -24.37 11.04 24.20
C ASN A 63 -23.56 9.75 24.32
N LEU A 64 -22.43 9.79 25.05
CA LEU A 64 -21.66 8.61 25.35
C LEU A 64 -22.48 7.55 26.09
N GLN A 65 -23.27 7.99 27.10
CA GLN A 65 -24.13 7.08 27.88
C GLN A 65 -25.20 6.41 27.02
N VAL A 66 -25.80 7.14 26.06
CA VAL A 66 -26.80 6.60 25.10
C VAL A 66 -26.20 5.49 24.25
N HIS A 67 -24.98 5.70 23.71
CA HIS A 67 -24.32 4.69 22.89
C HIS A 67 -23.85 3.47 23.70
N VAL A 68 -23.38 3.67 24.94
CA VAL A 68 -23.04 2.54 25.82
C VAL A 68 -24.30 1.77 26.24
N ALA A 69 -25.44 2.45 26.45
CA ALA A 69 -26.71 1.78 26.69
C ALA A 69 -27.19 0.95 25.49
N ALA A 70 -27.02 1.48 24.28
CA ALA A 70 -27.30 0.75 23.04
C ALA A 70 -26.42 -0.51 22.89
N LEU A 71 -25.13 -0.41 23.23
CA LEU A 71 -24.21 -1.56 23.27
C LEU A 71 -24.67 -2.61 24.27
N ARG A 72 -24.99 -2.22 25.50
CA ARG A 72 -25.49 -3.13 26.52
C ARG A 72 -26.79 -3.83 26.10
N LYS A 73 -27.67 -3.10 25.41
CA LYS A 73 -28.89 -3.69 24.85
C LYS A 73 -28.58 -4.72 23.75
N ALA A 74 -27.60 -4.45 22.88
CA ALA A 74 -27.18 -5.37 21.85
C ALA A 74 -26.48 -6.63 22.40
N LEU A 75 -25.73 -6.49 23.50
CA LEU A 75 -25.08 -7.58 24.23
C LEU A 75 -26.08 -8.51 24.97
N GLY A 76 -27.33 -8.09 25.17
CA GLY A 76 -28.37 -8.92 25.76
C GLY A 76 -27.99 -9.48 27.14
N ALA A 77 -27.83 -10.83 27.24
CA ALA A 77 -27.43 -11.51 28.47
C ALA A 77 -26.01 -11.11 28.94
N ASP A 78 -25.15 -10.73 28.04
CA ASP A 78 -23.75 -10.36 28.27
C ASP A 78 -23.55 -8.84 28.54
N ARG A 79 -24.64 -8.10 28.77
CA ARG A 79 -24.63 -6.63 29.00
C ARG A 79 -23.69 -6.17 30.14
N ASP A 80 -23.49 -7.04 31.13
CA ASP A 80 -22.67 -6.76 32.31
C ASP A 80 -21.16 -6.88 32.06
N LEU A 81 -20.76 -7.32 30.86
CA LEU A 81 -19.38 -7.32 30.41
C LEU A 81 -18.84 -5.89 30.23
N ILE A 82 -19.71 -4.92 29.88
CA ILE A 82 -19.31 -3.50 29.84
C ILE A 82 -19.61 -2.87 31.22
N LYS A 83 -18.57 -2.80 32.06
CA LYS A 83 -18.69 -2.17 33.40
C LYS A 83 -18.40 -0.69 33.36
N THR A 84 -19.27 0.10 33.99
CA THR A 84 -19.01 1.51 34.28
C THR A 84 -18.16 1.63 35.54
N VAL A 85 -17.08 2.40 35.45
CA VAL A 85 -16.31 2.84 36.63
C VAL A 85 -16.70 4.29 36.90
N PRO A 86 -17.48 4.54 37.97
CA PRO A 86 -18.04 5.86 38.24
C PRO A 86 -16.97 6.96 38.25
N GLY A 87 -17.22 8.06 37.55
CA GLY A 87 -16.30 9.20 37.44
C GLY A 87 -15.05 8.97 36.57
N ARG A 88 -14.77 7.73 36.09
CA ARG A 88 -13.51 7.42 35.41
C ARG A 88 -13.69 6.94 33.98
N GLY A 89 -14.68 6.09 33.65
CA GLY A 89 -14.86 5.59 32.30
C GLY A 89 -15.54 4.22 32.24
N TYR A 90 -15.18 3.45 31.23
CA TYR A 90 -15.76 2.14 30.95
C TYR A 90 -14.67 1.08 30.78
N ARG A 91 -15.00 -0.16 31.09
CA ARG A 91 -14.11 -1.31 30.95
C ARG A 91 -14.89 -2.51 30.43
N LEU A 92 -14.34 -3.20 29.44
CA LEU A 92 -14.86 -4.48 28.97
C LEU A 92 -14.25 -5.60 29.80
N MET A 93 -15.10 -6.35 30.52
CA MET A 93 -14.67 -7.55 31.23
C MET A 93 -14.53 -8.68 30.21
N GLN A 94 -13.37 -9.34 30.18
CA GLN A 94 -13.23 -10.58 29.40
C GLN A 94 -14.11 -11.65 30.06
N ALA A 95 -15.07 -12.21 29.33
CA ALA A 95 -15.66 -13.47 29.72
C ALA A 95 -14.56 -14.52 29.68
N HIS A 96 -14.36 -15.25 30.77
CA HIS A 96 -13.40 -16.34 30.81
C HIS A 96 -13.70 -17.30 29.66
N ALA A 97 -12.76 -17.44 28.74
CA ALA A 97 -12.76 -18.57 27.83
C ALA A 97 -12.68 -19.82 28.71
N GLU A 98 -13.70 -20.66 28.65
CA GLU A 98 -13.64 -22.00 29.23
C GLU A 98 -12.38 -22.68 28.73
N ALA A 99 -11.62 -23.25 29.66
CA ALA A 99 -10.39 -23.95 29.40
C ALA A 99 -10.61 -25.04 28.31
N PRO A 100 -9.75 -25.12 27.32
CA PRO A 100 -9.77 -26.28 26.43
C PRO A 100 -9.45 -27.52 27.28
N LEU A 101 -10.26 -28.56 27.10
CA LEU A 101 -10.01 -29.91 27.58
C LEU A 101 -8.53 -30.26 27.41
N GLN A 102 -7.93 -30.70 28.50
CA GLN A 102 -6.56 -31.20 28.57
C GLN A 102 -6.32 -32.24 27.47
N HIS A 103 -5.58 -31.86 26.46
CA HIS A 103 -4.82 -32.80 25.67
C HIS A 103 -3.39 -32.69 26.15
N GLU A 104 -2.89 -33.84 26.54
CA GLU A 104 -1.54 -34.08 27.03
C GLU A 104 -0.50 -33.42 26.13
N ALA A 105 0.49 -32.84 26.79
CA ALA A 105 1.65 -32.23 26.16
C ALA A 105 2.42 -33.29 25.36
N THR A 106 2.16 -33.35 24.07
CA THR A 106 3.15 -33.74 23.08
C THR A 106 3.81 -32.48 22.56
N ALA A 107 5.07 -32.33 22.88
CA ALA A 107 5.93 -31.30 22.34
C ALA A 107 5.87 -31.34 20.80
N GLY A 108 5.56 -30.20 20.20
CA GLY A 108 5.79 -29.99 18.79
C GLY A 108 4.55 -30.11 17.92
N LEU A 109 4.39 -29.12 17.14
CA LEU A 109 3.52 -28.90 16.01
C LEU A 109 2.47 -27.83 16.34
N LEU A 110 2.86 -26.57 16.10
CA LEU A 110 1.87 -25.56 15.71
C LEU A 110 1.03 -26.17 14.59
N PRO A 111 -0.32 -26.05 14.61
CA PRO A 111 -1.13 -26.52 13.51
C PRO A 111 -0.54 -25.91 12.25
N CYS A 112 -0.36 -26.75 11.24
CA CYS A 112 0.07 -26.41 9.89
C CYS A 112 -0.50 -25.04 9.57
N ALA A 113 0.35 -24.03 9.43
CA ALA A 113 -0.09 -22.64 9.30
C ALA A 113 -0.94 -22.56 8.04
N SER A 114 -2.24 -22.63 8.22
CA SER A 114 -3.19 -22.46 7.15
C SER A 114 -2.85 -21.16 6.48
N ILE A 115 -2.72 -21.21 5.17
CA ILE A 115 -2.44 -20.06 4.30
C ILE A 115 -3.36 -18.93 4.69
N MET A 116 -2.86 -17.95 5.44
CA MET A 116 -3.59 -16.71 5.74
C MET A 116 -3.36 -15.70 4.61
N LEU A 117 -3.65 -16.13 3.36
CA LEU A 117 -3.72 -15.18 2.26
C LEU A 117 -5.09 -14.49 2.32
N PRO A 118 -5.17 -13.19 2.05
CA PRO A 118 -6.44 -12.48 1.94
C PRO A 118 -7.37 -13.18 0.95
N ALA A 119 -8.55 -13.60 1.41
CA ALA A 119 -9.55 -14.25 0.56
C ALA A 119 -10.09 -13.26 -0.50
N GLY A 120 -10.39 -13.74 -1.72
CA GLY A 120 -11.08 -12.96 -2.74
C GLY A 120 -10.18 -12.17 -3.68
N VAL A 121 -8.94 -12.59 -3.91
CA VAL A 121 -8.06 -11.95 -4.90
C VAL A 121 -8.57 -12.29 -6.31
N SER A 122 -9.08 -11.28 -7.05
CA SER A 122 -9.46 -11.45 -8.47
C SER A 122 -8.24 -11.86 -9.30
N ALA A 123 -8.45 -12.55 -10.44
CA ALA A 123 -7.38 -13.01 -11.32
C ALA A 123 -6.37 -11.90 -11.65
N LEU A 124 -5.09 -12.24 -11.61
CA LEU A 124 -4.00 -11.32 -11.95
C LEU A 124 -3.88 -11.22 -13.47
N ILE A 125 -3.96 -10.00 -14.00
CA ILE A 125 -3.95 -9.74 -15.45
C ILE A 125 -2.54 -9.30 -15.87
N GLY A 126 -2.01 -9.90 -16.95
CA GLY A 126 -0.79 -9.47 -17.65
C GLY A 126 0.53 -9.63 -16.86
N ARG A 127 0.59 -10.53 -15.88
CA ARG A 127 1.75 -10.68 -14.98
C ARG A 127 2.30 -12.11 -14.88
N GLN A 128 1.83 -13.02 -15.71
CA GLN A 128 2.15 -14.46 -15.62
C GLN A 128 3.66 -14.71 -15.73
N THR A 129 4.32 -14.04 -16.68
CA THR A 129 5.78 -14.16 -16.87
C THR A 129 6.56 -13.67 -15.65
N LEU A 130 6.17 -12.52 -15.08
CA LEU A 130 6.80 -11.99 -13.87
C LEU A 130 6.63 -12.95 -12.68
N VAL A 131 5.42 -13.48 -12.48
CA VAL A 131 5.14 -14.46 -11.41
C VAL A 131 6.02 -15.70 -11.58
N ALA A 132 6.13 -16.23 -12.81
CA ALA A 132 6.99 -17.38 -13.10
C ALA A 132 8.47 -17.09 -12.80
N HIS A 133 9.00 -15.92 -13.16
CA HIS A 133 10.37 -15.53 -12.88
C HIS A 133 10.62 -15.39 -11.36
N VAL A 134 9.69 -14.77 -10.61
CA VAL A 134 9.80 -14.62 -9.16
C VAL A 134 9.77 -16.00 -8.47
N LEU A 135 8.89 -16.90 -8.90
CA LEU A 135 8.86 -18.29 -8.41
C LEU A 135 10.18 -19.01 -8.71
N GLY A 136 10.76 -18.79 -9.88
CA GLY A 136 12.09 -19.31 -10.24
C GLY A 136 13.19 -18.79 -9.31
N ALA A 137 13.18 -17.49 -9.01
CA ALA A 137 14.15 -16.87 -8.11
C ALA A 137 14.05 -17.35 -6.66
N LEU A 138 12.83 -17.59 -6.15
CA LEU A 138 12.62 -18.22 -4.83
C LEU A 138 13.18 -19.65 -4.75
N ASN A 139 13.56 -20.28 -5.87
CA ASN A 139 14.27 -21.55 -5.90
C ASN A 139 15.80 -21.39 -5.75
N ALA A 140 16.33 -20.31 -6.28
CA ALA A 140 17.77 -20.08 -6.37
C ALA A 140 18.29 -19.19 -5.22
N GLY A 141 17.44 -18.28 -4.71
CA GLY A 141 17.76 -17.33 -3.65
C GLY A 141 16.77 -17.40 -2.50
N ARG A 142 17.18 -16.86 -1.34
CA ARG A 142 16.35 -16.88 -0.12
C ARG A 142 15.56 -15.59 0.09
N VAL A 143 15.98 -14.49 -0.49
CA VAL A 143 15.28 -13.21 -0.38
C VAL A 143 15.00 -12.66 -1.75
N VAL A 144 13.74 -12.39 -2.02
CA VAL A 144 13.26 -11.75 -3.25
C VAL A 144 12.49 -10.51 -2.87
N THR A 145 12.82 -9.37 -3.49
CA THR A 145 12.12 -8.12 -3.27
C THR A 145 11.47 -7.64 -4.56
N LEU A 146 10.15 -7.45 -4.51
CA LEU A 146 9.37 -6.81 -5.56
C LEU A 146 9.41 -5.30 -5.36
N VAL A 147 10.07 -4.60 -6.27
CA VAL A 147 10.20 -3.13 -6.21
C VAL A 147 9.37 -2.46 -7.32
N GLY A 148 8.90 -1.25 -7.06
CA GLY A 148 8.16 -0.47 -8.05
C GLY A 148 7.30 0.63 -7.45
N ALA A 149 6.70 1.44 -8.31
CA ALA A 149 5.86 2.56 -7.93
C ALA A 149 4.67 2.14 -7.05
N GLY A 150 4.14 3.08 -6.28
CA GLY A 150 2.87 2.87 -5.56
C GLY A 150 1.75 2.56 -6.54
N GLY A 151 0.80 1.69 -6.15
CA GLY A 151 -0.33 1.32 -7.01
C GLY A 151 0.01 0.44 -8.22
N ILE A 152 1.30 0.04 -8.41
CA ILE A 152 1.74 -0.77 -9.53
C ILE A 152 1.34 -2.25 -9.41
N GLY A 153 0.86 -2.67 -8.23
CA GLY A 153 0.38 -4.03 -8.01
C GLY A 153 1.37 -5.00 -7.39
N LYS A 154 2.43 -4.53 -6.70
CA LYS A 154 3.42 -5.37 -6.01
C LYS A 154 2.78 -6.40 -5.08
N THR A 155 1.92 -5.97 -4.19
CA THR A 155 1.18 -6.84 -3.26
C THR A 155 0.37 -7.91 -3.99
N ARG A 156 -0.26 -7.56 -5.14
CA ARG A 156 -1.04 -8.50 -5.96
C ARG A 156 -0.14 -9.59 -6.56
N VAL A 157 1.03 -9.20 -7.07
CA VAL A 157 2.04 -10.16 -7.58
C VAL A 157 2.55 -11.04 -6.43
N ALA A 158 2.86 -10.47 -5.27
CA ALA A 158 3.32 -11.22 -4.11
C ALA A 158 2.30 -12.27 -3.64
N LEU A 159 1.01 -11.90 -3.58
CA LEU A 159 -0.07 -12.81 -3.22
C LEU A 159 -0.25 -13.93 -4.23
N GLU A 160 -0.14 -13.65 -5.52
CA GLU A 160 -0.21 -14.66 -6.57
C GLU A 160 0.97 -15.64 -6.48
N VAL A 161 2.19 -15.11 -6.32
CA VAL A 161 3.40 -15.92 -6.09
C VAL A 161 3.24 -16.78 -4.85
N ALA A 162 2.77 -16.21 -3.75
CA ALA A 162 2.53 -16.90 -2.49
C ALA A 162 1.53 -18.06 -2.64
N GLY A 163 0.43 -17.81 -3.36
CA GLY A 163 -0.58 -18.82 -3.66
C GLY A 163 -0.02 -20.00 -4.46
N GLN A 164 0.74 -19.70 -5.54
CA GLN A 164 1.37 -20.74 -6.37
C GLN A 164 2.54 -21.45 -5.68
N ALA A 165 3.20 -20.79 -4.72
CA ALA A 165 4.32 -21.34 -3.98
C ALA A 165 3.90 -22.33 -2.85
N THR A 166 2.63 -22.44 -2.52
CA THR A 166 2.11 -23.22 -1.39
C THR A 166 2.60 -24.66 -1.35
N MET A 167 2.62 -25.34 -2.50
CA MET A 167 3.08 -26.73 -2.58
C MET A 167 4.58 -26.89 -2.27
N ARG A 168 5.35 -25.82 -2.30
CA ARG A 168 6.80 -25.81 -2.09
C ARG A 168 7.19 -25.50 -0.65
N PHE A 169 6.29 -24.86 0.08
CA PHE A 169 6.46 -24.49 1.50
C PHE A 169 5.44 -25.24 2.35
N PRO A 170 5.69 -26.56 2.61
CA PRO A 170 4.73 -27.42 3.30
C PRO A 170 4.45 -26.97 4.74
N ASP A 171 5.39 -26.23 5.35
CA ASP A 171 5.22 -25.70 6.70
C ASP A 171 4.51 -24.35 6.74
N GLY A 172 4.12 -23.82 5.56
CA GLY A 172 3.20 -22.70 5.41
C GLY A 172 3.73 -21.51 4.60
N VAL A 173 2.78 -20.62 4.28
CA VAL A 173 3.02 -19.29 3.72
C VAL A 173 2.45 -18.27 4.68
N VAL A 174 3.27 -17.37 5.17
CA VAL A 174 2.90 -16.37 6.19
C VAL A 174 2.91 -14.99 5.57
N PHE A 175 1.75 -14.31 5.54
CA PHE A 175 1.62 -12.95 5.06
C PHE A 175 1.69 -11.96 6.22
N VAL A 176 2.61 -11.01 6.13
CA VAL A 176 2.88 -9.98 7.16
C VAL A 176 2.58 -8.60 6.58
N PRO A 177 1.41 -8.03 6.83
CA PRO A 177 1.07 -6.69 6.38
C PRO A 177 1.74 -5.63 7.25
N LEU A 178 2.83 -5.03 6.78
CA LEU A 178 3.54 -3.98 7.50
C LEU A 178 2.91 -2.59 7.32
N ALA A 179 1.96 -2.47 6.42
CA ALA A 179 1.33 -1.22 6.02
C ALA A 179 0.77 -0.36 7.17
N SER A 180 0.29 -0.98 8.25
CA SER A 180 -0.26 -0.31 9.44
C SER A 180 0.77 -0.09 10.56
N VAL A 181 1.97 -0.59 10.39
CA VAL A 181 3.05 -0.48 11.39
C VAL A 181 3.66 0.92 11.31
N SER A 182 3.37 1.78 12.27
CA SER A 182 3.86 3.16 12.30
C SER A 182 5.26 3.31 12.93
N ASN A 183 5.70 2.33 13.71
CA ASN A 183 7.01 2.33 14.37
C ASN A 183 7.75 1.03 14.03
N PRO A 184 9.01 1.09 13.56
CA PRO A 184 9.82 -0.08 13.22
C PRO A 184 9.87 -1.17 14.31
N ARG A 185 9.80 -0.78 15.59
CA ARG A 185 9.78 -1.72 16.73
C ARG A 185 8.59 -2.68 16.71
N PHE A 186 7.46 -2.28 16.13
CA PHE A 186 6.28 -3.13 16.02
C PHE A 186 6.29 -4.06 14.80
N ALA A 187 7.31 -3.98 13.94
CA ALA A 187 7.44 -4.87 12.80
C ALA A 187 7.66 -6.32 13.23
N LEU A 188 8.47 -6.54 14.28
CA LEU A 188 8.68 -7.86 14.87
C LEU A 188 7.40 -8.42 15.50
N GLU A 189 6.60 -7.55 16.15
CA GLU A 189 5.31 -7.95 16.73
C GLU A 189 4.32 -8.37 15.64
N ALA A 190 4.29 -7.65 14.51
CA ALA A 190 3.46 -8.01 13.35
C ALA A 190 3.86 -9.37 12.78
N LEU A 191 5.16 -9.66 12.66
CA LEU A 191 5.66 -10.95 12.23
C LEU A 191 5.31 -12.06 13.22
N ALA A 192 5.53 -11.86 14.52
CA ALA A 192 5.19 -12.84 15.55
C ALA A 192 3.68 -13.13 15.58
N ALA A 193 2.85 -12.09 15.45
CA ALA A 193 1.40 -12.25 15.36
C ALA A 193 0.99 -13.05 14.13
N ALA A 194 1.60 -12.79 12.96
CA ALA A 194 1.35 -13.55 11.73
C ALA A 194 1.78 -15.00 11.82
N LEU A 195 2.82 -15.30 12.61
CA LEU A 195 3.28 -16.64 12.93
C LEU A 195 2.43 -17.33 14.03
N GLY A 196 1.48 -16.64 14.64
CA GLY A 196 0.68 -17.16 15.75
C GLY A 196 1.44 -17.31 17.07
N MET A 197 2.58 -16.63 17.20
CA MET A 197 3.41 -16.70 18.41
C MET A 197 2.80 -15.89 19.55
N LYS A 198 2.90 -16.41 20.78
CA LYS A 198 2.57 -15.64 21.98
C LYS A 198 3.74 -14.71 22.31
N LEU A 199 3.43 -13.43 22.54
CA LEU A 199 4.43 -12.43 22.91
C LEU A 199 5.03 -12.79 24.29
N PRO A 200 6.35 -13.02 24.39
CA PRO A 200 7.00 -13.30 25.67
C PRO A 200 7.07 -12.03 26.53
N ALA A 201 6.94 -12.18 27.86
CA ALA A 201 7.04 -11.08 28.82
C ALA A 201 8.45 -10.43 28.83
N SER A 202 9.47 -11.13 28.36
CA SER A 202 10.87 -10.66 28.27
C SER A 202 11.17 -9.76 27.08
N GLY A 203 10.18 -9.49 26.21
CA GLY A 203 10.37 -8.76 24.95
C GLY A 203 10.64 -9.72 23.77
N LEU A 204 10.36 -9.23 22.57
CA LEU A 204 10.51 -9.97 21.32
C LEU A 204 11.84 -9.59 20.66
N SER A 205 12.60 -10.60 20.21
CA SER A 205 13.80 -10.41 19.38
C SER A 205 13.67 -11.19 18.07
N SER A 206 14.40 -10.75 17.04
CA SER A 206 14.49 -11.47 15.76
C SER A 206 15.02 -12.89 15.95
N ASP A 207 15.97 -13.11 16.87
CA ASP A 207 16.53 -14.42 17.15
C ASP A 207 15.52 -15.39 17.74
N LEU A 208 14.62 -14.91 18.61
CA LEU A 208 13.54 -15.74 19.17
C LEU A 208 12.56 -16.20 18.07
N ILE A 209 12.20 -15.31 17.16
CA ILE A 209 11.34 -15.65 16.03
C ILE A 209 12.05 -16.63 15.11
N ALA A 210 13.34 -16.38 14.80
CA ALA A 210 14.14 -17.24 13.96
C ALA A 210 14.28 -18.65 14.54
N ALA A 211 14.47 -18.77 15.86
CA ALA A 211 14.54 -20.06 16.56
C ALA A 211 13.21 -20.84 16.48
N GLU A 212 12.06 -20.17 16.58
CA GLU A 212 10.74 -20.80 16.51
C GLU A 212 10.44 -21.39 15.13
N ILE A 213 10.96 -20.77 14.07
CA ILE A 213 10.77 -21.25 12.69
C ILE A 213 11.98 -22.05 12.16
N ALA A 214 12.96 -22.35 13.04
CA ALA A 214 14.15 -23.11 12.65
C ALA A 214 13.78 -24.48 12.06
N GLY A 215 14.40 -24.84 10.93
CA GLY A 215 14.19 -26.11 10.24
C GLY A 215 12.88 -26.22 9.46
N ARG A 216 11.98 -25.22 9.50
CA ARG A 216 10.72 -25.24 8.75
C ARG A 216 10.91 -24.67 7.34
N ARG A 217 10.23 -25.24 6.35
CA ARG A 217 10.18 -24.75 4.98
C ARG A 217 9.00 -23.78 4.84
N VAL A 218 9.23 -22.51 5.18
CA VAL A 218 8.22 -21.46 5.22
C VAL A 218 8.57 -20.35 4.23
N LEU A 219 7.55 -19.80 3.55
CA LEU A 219 7.64 -18.54 2.82
C LEU A 219 7.05 -17.43 3.69
N ILE A 220 7.85 -16.40 3.99
CA ILE A 220 7.39 -15.18 4.66
C ILE A 220 7.22 -14.10 3.61
N VAL A 221 6.01 -13.55 3.51
CA VAL A 221 5.70 -12.42 2.63
C VAL A 221 5.61 -11.15 3.47
N LEU A 222 6.61 -10.27 3.35
CA LEU A 222 6.64 -8.97 4.00
C LEU A 222 6.04 -7.93 3.05
N ASP A 223 4.83 -7.44 3.34
CA ASP A 223 4.15 -6.51 2.44
C ASP A 223 4.28 -5.07 2.91
N ASN A 224 4.67 -4.19 1.98
CA ASN A 224 4.79 -2.74 2.17
C ASN A 224 5.90 -2.34 3.16
N CYS A 225 7.14 -2.73 2.85
CA CYS A 225 8.31 -2.51 3.73
C CYS A 225 8.86 -1.07 3.71
N GLU A 226 8.50 -0.22 2.73
CA GLU A 226 9.16 1.06 2.44
C GLU A 226 9.26 2.04 3.61
N HIS A 227 8.38 1.98 4.59
CA HIS A 227 8.39 2.90 5.75
C HIS A 227 9.02 2.29 7.00
N VAL A 228 9.38 1.01 6.96
CA VAL A 228 10.09 0.26 8.01
C VAL A 228 11.22 -0.56 7.41
N ILE A 229 11.90 0.01 6.39
CA ILE A 229 12.81 -0.73 5.51
C ILE A 229 13.96 -1.38 6.27
N ASP A 230 14.56 -0.67 7.22
CA ASP A 230 15.67 -1.17 8.02
C ASP A 230 15.23 -2.35 8.90
N ALA A 231 14.06 -2.24 9.55
CA ALA A 231 13.53 -3.32 10.37
C ALA A 231 13.15 -4.55 9.52
N ALA A 232 12.61 -4.35 8.30
CA ALA A 232 12.32 -5.43 7.37
C ALA A 232 13.59 -6.13 6.89
N ALA A 233 14.65 -5.36 6.63
CA ALA A 233 15.97 -5.89 6.26
C ALA A 233 16.60 -6.71 7.40
N GLU A 234 16.59 -6.18 8.63
CA GLU A 234 17.08 -6.89 9.82
C GLU A 234 16.33 -8.20 10.06
N MET A 235 15.00 -8.17 9.97
CA MET A 235 14.16 -9.38 10.10
C MET A 235 14.52 -10.42 9.02
N ALA A 236 14.60 -10.00 7.76
CA ALA A 236 14.93 -10.91 6.65
C ALA A 236 16.32 -11.54 6.84
N CYS A 237 17.33 -10.74 7.22
CA CYS A 237 18.68 -11.24 7.52
C CYS A 237 18.69 -12.24 8.68
N ALA A 238 18.09 -11.89 9.82
CA ALA A 238 18.08 -12.73 11.01
C ALA A 238 17.40 -14.09 10.73
N MET A 239 16.26 -14.09 10.06
CA MET A 239 15.51 -15.30 9.75
C MET A 239 16.25 -16.22 8.77
N THR A 240 16.82 -15.64 7.70
CA THR A 240 17.55 -16.42 6.68
C THR A 240 18.91 -16.92 7.17
N ALA A 241 19.54 -16.24 8.13
CA ALA A 241 20.79 -16.69 8.75
C ALA A 241 20.59 -17.98 9.58
N VAL A 242 19.48 -18.07 10.32
CA VAL A 242 19.19 -19.21 11.21
C VAL A 242 18.54 -20.37 10.46
N ASN A 243 17.69 -20.08 9.47
CA ASN A 243 16.94 -21.12 8.76
C ASN A 243 17.24 -21.12 7.24
N PRO A 244 18.09 -22.06 6.75
CA PRO A 244 18.43 -22.16 5.32
C PRO A 244 17.25 -22.55 4.41
N ALA A 245 16.18 -23.14 4.97
CA ALA A 245 15.00 -23.59 4.22
C ALA A 245 13.90 -22.52 4.13
N LEU A 246 14.11 -21.35 4.77
CA LEU A 246 13.19 -20.24 4.77
C LEU A 246 13.45 -19.34 3.57
N CYS A 247 12.36 -18.87 2.95
CA CYS A 247 12.42 -17.81 1.94
C CYS A 247 11.61 -16.58 2.38
N VAL A 248 12.06 -15.41 1.97
CA VAL A 248 11.39 -14.13 2.19
C VAL A 248 11.02 -13.54 0.83
N LEU A 249 9.77 -13.14 0.68
CA LEU A 249 9.27 -12.34 -0.44
C LEU A 249 8.83 -10.98 0.09
N ALA A 250 9.59 -9.93 -0.21
CA ALA A 250 9.28 -8.59 0.23
C ALA A 250 8.61 -7.77 -0.88
N THR A 251 7.73 -6.86 -0.53
CA THR A 251 7.25 -5.80 -1.41
C THR A 251 7.66 -4.45 -0.85
N SER A 252 8.28 -3.63 -1.68
CA SER A 252 8.76 -2.31 -1.28
C SER A 252 8.81 -1.36 -2.48
N ARG A 253 9.03 -0.08 -2.24
CA ARG A 253 9.36 0.88 -3.30
C ARG A 253 10.82 0.88 -3.66
N GLU A 254 11.67 0.49 -2.72
CA GLU A 254 13.11 0.36 -2.85
C GLU A 254 13.60 -1.00 -2.34
N ALA A 255 14.82 -1.35 -2.68
CA ALA A 255 15.48 -2.58 -2.25
C ALA A 255 15.69 -2.57 -0.72
N LEU A 256 15.68 -3.77 -0.10
CA LEU A 256 16.10 -3.94 1.30
C LEU A 256 17.61 -3.75 1.48
N ARG A 257 18.39 -3.85 0.40
CA ARG A 257 19.86 -3.68 0.35
C ARG A 257 20.59 -4.69 1.25
N ILE A 258 20.12 -5.92 1.24
CA ILE A 258 20.75 -7.02 1.97
C ILE A 258 21.50 -7.94 1.02
N GLN A 259 22.44 -8.72 1.57
CA GLN A 259 23.22 -9.68 0.80
C GLN A 259 22.32 -10.76 0.19
N ASP A 260 22.64 -11.18 -1.05
CA ASP A 260 21.90 -12.22 -1.80
C ASP A 260 20.41 -11.87 -2.07
N GLU A 261 20.05 -10.59 -2.05
CA GLU A 261 18.73 -10.10 -2.42
C GLU A 261 18.54 -10.16 -3.95
N ALA A 262 17.52 -10.87 -4.41
CA ALA A 262 17.09 -10.83 -5.80
C ALA A 262 16.02 -9.75 -6.01
N LEU A 263 16.31 -8.76 -6.88
CA LEU A 263 15.40 -7.64 -7.14
C LEU A 263 14.57 -7.88 -8.39
N PHE A 264 13.27 -7.70 -8.28
CA PHE A 264 12.33 -7.74 -9.39
C PHE A 264 11.55 -6.42 -9.50
N HIS A 265 11.80 -5.69 -10.56
CA HIS A 265 11.02 -4.51 -10.86
C HIS A 265 9.65 -4.93 -11.42
N VAL A 266 8.58 -4.45 -10.76
CA VAL A 266 7.21 -4.64 -11.24
C VAL A 266 6.89 -3.52 -12.22
N PRO A 267 6.82 -3.80 -13.56
CA PRO A 267 6.57 -2.77 -14.56
C PRO A 267 5.10 -2.34 -14.54
N PRO A 268 4.71 -1.24 -15.20
CA PRO A 268 3.31 -0.95 -15.52
C PRO A 268 2.66 -2.07 -16.34
N LEU A 269 1.34 -2.08 -16.45
CA LEU A 269 0.64 -2.92 -17.41
C LEU A 269 0.88 -2.43 -18.84
N ASP A 270 0.87 -3.35 -19.80
CA ASP A 270 1.04 -3.01 -21.19
C ASP A 270 -0.13 -2.13 -21.66
N VAL A 271 0.20 -1.01 -22.28
CA VAL A 271 -0.74 -0.09 -22.89
C VAL A 271 -0.69 -0.21 -24.42
N PRO A 272 -1.79 0.07 -25.14
CA PRO A 272 -1.76 0.02 -26.60
C PRO A 272 -0.77 1.05 -27.15
N PRO A 273 0.01 0.72 -28.20
CA PRO A 273 0.79 1.70 -28.96
C PRO A 273 -0.11 2.74 -29.65
N ASP A 274 0.48 3.86 -30.04
CA ASP A 274 -0.22 4.86 -30.85
C ASP A 274 -0.69 4.22 -32.18
N ALA A 275 -1.86 4.62 -32.66
CA ALA A 275 -2.50 4.13 -33.88
C ALA A 275 -2.79 2.61 -33.93
N SER A 276 -2.95 1.95 -32.76
CA SER A 276 -3.32 0.53 -32.70
C SER A 276 -4.74 0.29 -33.20
N VAL A 277 -4.96 -0.87 -33.85
CA VAL A 277 -6.29 -1.34 -34.22
C VAL A 277 -7.01 -1.95 -33.00
N ARG A 278 -8.35 -2.05 -33.11
CA ARG A 278 -9.22 -2.52 -32.04
C ARG A 278 -8.75 -3.81 -31.35
N ASP A 279 -8.34 -4.80 -32.12
CA ASP A 279 -7.96 -6.10 -31.56
C ASP A 279 -6.64 -6.03 -30.79
N GLU A 280 -5.69 -5.21 -31.22
CA GLU A 280 -4.43 -4.94 -30.49
C GLU A 280 -4.74 -4.23 -29.17
N ILE A 281 -5.62 -3.24 -29.18
CA ILE A 281 -6.05 -2.52 -27.96
C ILE A 281 -6.61 -3.51 -26.93
N LEU A 282 -7.50 -4.40 -27.34
CA LEU A 282 -8.13 -5.39 -26.47
C LEU A 282 -7.16 -6.45 -25.90
N GLN A 283 -6.03 -6.69 -26.57
CA GLN A 283 -5.01 -7.64 -26.09
C GLN A 283 -4.13 -7.06 -24.99
N THR A 284 -4.08 -5.74 -24.83
CA THR A 284 -3.25 -5.11 -23.81
C THR A 284 -3.78 -5.31 -22.41
N SER A 285 -2.89 -5.61 -21.47
CA SER A 285 -3.23 -5.93 -20.09
C SER A 285 -3.90 -4.77 -19.34
N ALA A 286 -3.55 -3.53 -19.66
CA ALA A 286 -4.16 -2.33 -19.09
C ALA A 286 -5.65 -2.21 -19.47
N VAL A 287 -5.98 -2.42 -20.76
CA VAL A 287 -7.35 -2.36 -21.27
C VAL A 287 -8.18 -3.53 -20.74
N GLN A 288 -7.60 -4.72 -20.67
CA GLN A 288 -8.27 -5.88 -20.06
C GLN A 288 -8.65 -5.62 -18.60
N LEU A 289 -7.73 -5.02 -17.82
CA LEU A 289 -8.02 -4.65 -16.44
C LEU A 289 -9.14 -3.61 -16.37
N PHE A 290 -9.08 -2.57 -17.20
CA PHE A 290 -10.09 -1.52 -17.25
C PHE A 290 -11.48 -2.09 -17.51
N ILE A 291 -11.62 -2.89 -18.59
CA ILE A 291 -12.91 -3.49 -18.98
C ILE A 291 -13.42 -4.45 -17.89
N ALA A 292 -12.56 -5.29 -17.34
CA ALA A 292 -12.93 -6.19 -16.24
C ALA A 292 -13.48 -5.44 -15.03
N ARG A 293 -12.85 -4.32 -14.65
CA ARG A 293 -13.29 -3.49 -13.53
C ARG A 293 -14.54 -2.69 -13.83
N ALA A 294 -14.64 -2.09 -15.01
CA ALA A 294 -15.85 -1.37 -15.43
C ALA A 294 -17.08 -2.28 -15.41
N ARG A 295 -16.96 -3.51 -15.94
CA ARG A 295 -18.04 -4.52 -15.95
C ARG A 295 -18.42 -5.07 -14.58
N THR A 296 -17.55 -4.98 -13.60
CA THR A 296 -17.91 -5.34 -12.21
C THR A 296 -18.95 -4.36 -11.64
N ILE A 297 -18.94 -3.10 -12.11
CA ILE A 297 -19.82 -2.01 -11.65
C ILE A 297 -21.02 -1.88 -12.58
N ASP A 298 -20.77 -1.85 -13.89
CA ASP A 298 -21.77 -1.80 -14.95
C ASP A 298 -21.58 -3.01 -15.89
N PRO A 299 -22.35 -4.09 -15.72
CA PRO A 299 -22.27 -5.28 -16.59
C PRO A 299 -22.51 -4.97 -18.08
N CYS A 300 -23.21 -3.87 -18.38
CA CYS A 300 -23.49 -3.40 -19.73
C CYS A 300 -22.44 -2.44 -20.29
N PHE A 301 -21.32 -2.22 -19.56
CA PHE A 301 -20.25 -1.33 -20.03
C PHE A 301 -19.87 -1.65 -21.46
N SER A 302 -20.08 -0.66 -22.34
CA SER A 302 -19.96 -0.83 -23.80
C SER A 302 -18.55 -1.19 -24.22
N SER A 303 -18.45 -2.10 -25.19
CA SER A 303 -17.20 -2.49 -25.84
C SER A 303 -17.31 -2.22 -27.36
N ASP A 304 -18.08 -1.19 -27.76
CA ASP A 304 -18.08 -0.72 -29.14
C ASP A 304 -16.70 -0.15 -29.52
N GLU A 305 -16.46 0.04 -30.79
CA GLU A 305 -15.16 0.43 -31.33
C GLU A 305 -14.66 1.75 -30.75
N ARG A 306 -15.56 2.73 -30.60
CA ARG A 306 -15.22 4.05 -30.03
C ARG A 306 -14.86 3.95 -28.54
N SER A 307 -15.66 3.23 -27.76
CA SER A 307 -15.39 3.02 -26.32
C SER A 307 -14.08 2.26 -26.08
N ILE A 308 -13.74 1.31 -26.94
CA ILE A 308 -12.45 0.58 -26.85
C ILE A 308 -11.27 1.52 -27.15
N PHE A 309 -11.37 2.34 -28.21
CA PHE A 309 -10.35 3.32 -28.53
C PHE A 309 -10.15 4.33 -27.37
N LEU A 310 -11.22 4.89 -26.83
CA LEU A 310 -11.17 5.81 -25.69
C LEU A 310 -10.59 5.15 -24.44
N THR A 311 -10.93 3.88 -24.20
CA THR A 311 -10.34 3.08 -23.09
C THR A 311 -8.83 2.92 -23.27
N GLY A 312 -8.36 2.63 -24.49
CA GLY A 312 -6.95 2.58 -24.81
C GLY A 312 -6.24 3.89 -24.50
N LEU A 313 -6.82 5.02 -24.94
CA LEU A 313 -6.29 6.36 -24.67
C LEU A 313 -6.20 6.67 -23.17
N VAL A 314 -7.24 6.30 -22.38
CA VAL A 314 -7.23 6.45 -20.93
C VAL A 314 -6.08 5.63 -20.32
N CYS A 315 -5.93 4.36 -20.72
CA CYS A 315 -4.86 3.51 -20.22
C CYS A 315 -3.46 4.04 -20.52
N GLN A 316 -3.23 4.60 -21.72
CA GLN A 316 -1.99 5.27 -22.10
C GLN A 316 -1.70 6.49 -21.20
N ARG A 317 -2.69 7.39 -21.02
CA ARG A 317 -2.53 8.58 -20.17
C ARG A 317 -2.33 8.26 -18.70
N LEU A 318 -2.75 7.07 -18.24
CA LEU A 318 -2.53 6.56 -16.88
C LEU A 318 -1.26 5.69 -16.77
N ASP A 319 -0.40 5.67 -17.79
CA ASP A 319 0.86 4.92 -17.85
C ASP A 319 0.72 3.43 -17.50
N GLY A 320 -0.43 2.82 -17.71
CA GLY A 320 -0.65 1.42 -17.34
C GLY A 320 -0.61 1.14 -15.82
N ILE A 321 -0.76 2.14 -14.96
CA ILE A 321 -0.75 1.97 -13.50
C ILE A 321 -2.06 1.30 -13.05
N PRO A 322 -2.04 0.06 -12.51
CA PRO A 322 -3.27 -0.69 -12.19
C PRO A 322 -4.23 0.07 -11.29
N LEU A 323 -3.76 0.69 -10.20
CA LEU A 323 -4.63 1.43 -9.29
C LEU A 323 -5.32 2.61 -9.98
N ALA A 324 -4.59 3.36 -10.83
CA ALA A 324 -5.15 4.45 -11.58
C ALA A 324 -6.22 3.96 -12.59
N ILE A 325 -5.95 2.83 -13.25
CA ILE A 325 -6.87 2.18 -14.19
C ILE A 325 -8.14 1.70 -13.48
N GLU A 326 -8.02 1.06 -12.32
CA GLU A 326 -9.18 0.60 -11.53
C GLU A 326 -10.07 1.77 -11.08
N LEU A 327 -9.46 2.88 -10.66
CA LEU A 327 -10.18 4.09 -10.27
C LEU A 327 -10.87 4.75 -11.48
N ALA A 328 -10.18 4.81 -12.62
CA ALA A 328 -10.72 5.35 -13.86
C ALA A 328 -11.88 4.50 -14.40
N ALA A 329 -11.72 3.17 -14.39
CA ALA A 329 -12.75 2.24 -14.81
C ALA A 329 -14.03 2.37 -13.95
N ALA A 330 -13.87 2.52 -12.63
CA ALA A 330 -15.00 2.76 -11.73
C ALA A 330 -15.74 4.07 -12.05
N ARG A 331 -15.02 5.11 -12.45
CA ARG A 331 -15.62 6.40 -12.86
C ARG A 331 -16.28 6.30 -14.23
N ALA A 332 -15.63 5.66 -15.19
CA ALA A 332 -16.19 5.46 -16.53
C ALA A 332 -17.51 4.66 -16.51
N ALA A 333 -17.59 3.67 -15.63
CA ALA A 333 -18.83 2.88 -15.45
C ALA A 333 -20.01 3.71 -14.92
N VAL A 334 -19.74 4.85 -14.25
CA VAL A 334 -20.79 5.73 -13.69
C VAL A 334 -21.07 6.95 -14.58
N LEU A 335 -20.02 7.55 -15.15
CA LEU A 335 -20.11 8.82 -15.86
C LEU A 335 -20.09 8.68 -17.40
N GLY A 336 -19.70 7.51 -17.91
CA GLY A 336 -19.35 7.28 -19.31
C GLY A 336 -17.88 7.54 -19.62
N ILE A 337 -17.36 6.83 -20.63
CA ILE A 337 -15.93 6.89 -21.01
C ILE A 337 -15.59 8.23 -21.67
N GLU A 338 -16.50 8.83 -22.46
CA GLU A 338 -16.33 10.11 -23.11
C GLU A 338 -16.11 11.23 -22.11
N VAL A 339 -16.97 11.31 -21.09
CA VAL A 339 -16.88 12.33 -20.02
C VAL A 339 -15.54 12.17 -19.27
N LEU A 340 -15.12 10.93 -19.03
CA LEU A 340 -13.84 10.67 -18.36
C LEU A 340 -12.67 11.19 -19.21
N VAL A 341 -12.67 10.96 -20.52
CA VAL A 341 -11.59 11.40 -21.43
C VAL A 341 -11.48 12.93 -21.49
N ASP A 342 -12.62 13.64 -21.57
CA ASP A 342 -12.66 15.09 -21.63
C ASP A 342 -12.08 15.75 -20.35
N HIS A 343 -12.18 15.06 -19.22
CA HIS A 343 -11.71 15.56 -17.93
C HIS A 343 -10.43 14.88 -17.41
N LEU A 344 -9.75 14.10 -18.24
CA LEU A 344 -8.59 13.33 -17.80
C LEU A 344 -7.40 14.20 -17.37
N ASP A 345 -7.28 15.41 -17.90
CA ASP A 345 -6.24 16.38 -17.53
C ASP A 345 -6.44 16.92 -16.09
N GLU A 346 -7.66 16.80 -15.55
CA GLU A 346 -7.97 17.04 -14.14
C GLU A 346 -7.89 15.73 -13.30
N CYS A 347 -7.22 14.70 -13.80
CA CYS A 347 -7.32 13.31 -13.32
C CYS A 347 -7.07 13.14 -11.81
N PHE A 348 -6.26 13.97 -11.16
CA PHE A 348 -6.09 13.93 -9.72
C PHE A 348 -7.35 14.32 -8.93
N ARG A 349 -8.17 15.22 -9.47
CA ARG A 349 -9.44 15.62 -8.83
C ARG A 349 -10.54 14.60 -9.10
N ILE A 350 -10.51 13.92 -10.25
CA ILE A 350 -11.52 12.95 -10.68
C ILE A 350 -11.28 11.58 -10.03
N LEU A 351 -10.02 11.15 -9.88
CA LEU A 351 -9.65 9.85 -9.31
C LEU A 351 -9.68 9.87 -7.76
N THR A 352 -10.58 10.68 -7.18
CA THR A 352 -10.93 10.66 -5.75
C THR A 352 -12.16 9.78 -5.56
N GLY A 353 -12.11 8.81 -4.66
CA GLY A 353 -13.26 7.94 -4.37
C GLY A 353 -12.99 6.48 -4.70
N GLY A 354 -12.03 5.90 -3.99
CA GLY A 354 -11.72 4.49 -4.06
C GLY A 354 -12.72 3.62 -3.27
N PHE A 355 -12.51 2.31 -3.34
CA PHE A 355 -13.35 1.32 -2.69
C PHE A 355 -13.32 1.46 -1.16
N ARG A 356 -14.49 1.36 -0.52
CA ARG A 356 -14.61 1.26 0.95
C ARG A 356 -14.00 -0.06 1.40
N GLY A 357 -13.19 -0.03 2.46
CA GLY A 357 -12.52 -1.24 3.00
C GLY A 357 -11.06 -1.40 2.58
N VAL A 358 -10.53 -0.53 1.71
CA VAL A 358 -9.11 -0.46 1.36
C VAL A 358 -8.40 0.55 2.26
N LEU A 359 -7.11 0.36 2.51
CA LEU A 359 -6.30 1.31 3.29
C LEU A 359 -6.46 2.74 2.75
N PRO A 360 -6.57 3.78 3.62
CA PRO A 360 -6.83 5.17 3.20
C PRO A 360 -5.89 5.67 2.09
N ARG A 361 -4.62 5.27 2.12
CA ARG A 361 -3.60 5.61 1.10
C ARG A 361 -3.84 4.97 -0.27
N HIS A 362 -4.65 3.91 -0.36
CA HIS A 362 -5.03 3.26 -1.62
C HIS A 362 -6.42 3.66 -2.09
N GLN A 363 -7.13 4.50 -1.33
CA GLN A 363 -8.46 4.95 -1.70
C GLN A 363 -8.44 5.96 -2.85
N THR A 364 -7.34 6.72 -3.00
CA THR A 364 -7.16 7.67 -4.09
C THR A 364 -5.72 7.66 -4.59
N LEU A 365 -5.54 7.96 -5.88
CA LEU A 365 -4.22 8.11 -6.47
C LEU A 365 -3.42 9.22 -5.77
N LYS A 366 -4.10 10.33 -5.42
CA LYS A 366 -3.50 11.43 -4.67
C LYS A 366 -2.98 10.98 -3.30
N ALA A 367 -3.78 10.26 -2.51
CA ALA A 367 -3.36 9.80 -1.20
C ALA A 367 -2.13 8.87 -1.27
N MET A 368 -2.04 8.04 -2.31
CA MET A 368 -0.87 7.20 -2.56
C MET A 368 0.38 8.04 -2.89
N LEU A 369 0.24 9.08 -3.70
CA LEU A 369 1.35 9.98 -4.05
C LEU A 369 1.74 10.88 -2.88
N ASP A 370 0.77 11.40 -2.10
CA ASP A 370 1.02 12.13 -0.85
C ASP A 370 1.83 11.28 0.15
N TRP A 371 1.50 9.99 0.26
CA TRP A 371 2.28 9.06 1.09
C TRP A 371 3.72 8.92 0.57
N SER A 372 3.89 8.75 -0.75
CA SER A 372 5.21 8.67 -1.38
C SER A 372 6.05 9.92 -1.13
N TYR A 373 5.41 11.07 -1.29
CA TYR A 373 6.06 12.37 -1.16
C TYR A 373 6.51 12.65 0.28
N ARG A 374 5.79 12.16 1.29
CA ARG A 374 6.18 12.27 2.71
C ARG A 374 7.45 11.49 3.06
N LEU A 375 7.74 10.41 2.33
CA LEU A 375 8.95 9.58 2.54
C LEU A 375 10.20 10.19 1.90
N LEU A 376 10.08 11.29 1.16
CA LEU A 376 11.19 12.01 0.55
C LEU A 376 11.82 12.98 1.55
N ASP A 377 13.13 13.17 1.43
CA ASP A 377 13.79 14.30 2.07
C ASP A 377 13.50 15.64 1.35
N ASP A 378 13.97 16.75 1.88
CA ASP A 378 13.62 18.07 1.33
C ASP A 378 14.27 18.32 -0.04
N THR A 379 15.48 17.78 -0.30
CA THR A 379 16.16 17.89 -1.58
C THR A 379 15.43 17.07 -2.65
N GLU A 380 15.07 15.82 -2.33
CA GLU A 380 14.29 14.96 -3.19
C GLU A 380 12.92 15.56 -3.51
N ARG A 381 12.22 16.13 -2.51
CA ARG A 381 10.92 16.80 -2.71
C ARG A 381 11.04 17.97 -3.67
N THR A 382 12.03 18.81 -3.46
CA THR A 382 12.25 19.98 -4.31
C THR A 382 12.62 19.57 -5.72
N LEU A 383 13.57 18.64 -5.88
CA LEU A 383 13.96 18.13 -7.17
C LEU A 383 12.76 17.50 -7.92
N LEU A 384 11.97 16.67 -7.25
CA LEU A 384 10.78 16.04 -7.85
C LEU A 384 9.79 17.09 -8.38
N ARG A 385 9.48 18.13 -7.59
CA ARG A 385 8.59 19.21 -8.01
C ARG A 385 9.08 19.88 -9.29
N TRP A 386 10.36 20.21 -9.34
CA TRP A 386 10.98 20.92 -10.46
C TRP A 386 11.14 20.06 -11.70
N LEU A 387 11.35 18.77 -11.55
CA LEU A 387 11.39 17.81 -12.67
C LEU A 387 10.01 17.62 -13.33
N GLY A 388 8.92 17.98 -12.64
CA GLY A 388 7.55 17.95 -13.17
C GLY A 388 7.33 18.78 -14.44
N VAL A 389 8.17 19.79 -14.72
CA VAL A 389 8.05 20.63 -15.93
C VAL A 389 8.41 19.89 -17.22
N PHE A 390 9.16 18.81 -17.14
CA PHE A 390 9.54 18.02 -18.31
C PHE A 390 8.39 17.12 -18.78
N LEU A 391 8.03 17.25 -20.06
CA LEU A 391 6.95 16.45 -20.66
C LEU A 391 7.44 15.08 -21.13
N ASN A 392 8.60 15.05 -21.83
CA ASN A 392 9.10 13.88 -22.55
C ASN A 392 10.38 13.30 -21.94
N GLY A 393 10.57 13.47 -20.62
CA GLY A 393 11.79 13.06 -19.95
C GLY A 393 12.93 14.08 -20.03
N PHE A 394 14.03 13.81 -19.33
CA PHE A 394 15.15 14.72 -19.13
C PHE A 394 16.47 13.94 -19.01
N SER A 395 17.59 14.62 -19.23
CA SER A 395 18.94 14.09 -18.98
C SER A 395 19.39 14.45 -17.56
N PHE A 396 20.48 13.83 -17.09
CA PHE A 396 21.12 14.22 -15.84
C PHE A 396 21.53 15.70 -15.82
N ASP A 397 22.10 16.20 -16.93
CA ASP A 397 22.49 17.62 -17.05
C ASP A 397 21.29 18.56 -16.92
N ALA A 398 20.11 18.15 -17.45
CA ALA A 398 18.88 18.92 -17.30
C ALA A 398 18.41 18.94 -15.85
N ALA A 399 18.51 17.84 -15.12
CA ALA A 399 18.22 17.78 -13.70
C ALA A 399 19.20 18.67 -12.89
N CYS A 400 20.50 18.64 -13.24
CA CYS A 400 21.51 19.53 -12.62
C CYS A 400 21.17 21.00 -12.84
N HIS A 401 20.74 21.37 -14.05
CA HIS A 401 20.37 22.75 -14.35
C HIS A 401 19.16 23.20 -13.50
N MET A 402 18.16 22.35 -13.35
CA MET A 402 16.99 22.64 -12.54
C MET A 402 17.34 22.75 -11.05
N GLY A 403 18.16 21.84 -10.51
CA GLY A 403 18.55 21.83 -9.12
C GLY A 403 19.51 22.99 -8.77
N ALA A 404 20.40 23.39 -9.69
CA ALA A 404 21.31 24.52 -9.51
C ALA A 404 20.56 25.85 -9.31
N ALA A 405 19.38 26.00 -9.89
CA ALA A 405 18.52 27.16 -9.66
C ALA A 405 18.01 27.26 -8.20
N HIS A 406 18.07 26.15 -7.44
CA HIS A 406 17.81 26.08 -6.00
C HIS A 406 19.07 26.12 -5.15
N GLY A 407 20.24 26.23 -5.76
CA GLY A 407 21.53 26.25 -5.05
C GLY A 407 22.07 24.85 -4.71
N PHE A 408 21.48 23.77 -5.24
CA PHE A 408 21.99 22.41 -5.03
C PHE A 408 23.27 22.17 -5.83
N SER A 409 24.23 21.51 -5.21
CA SER A 409 25.44 21.00 -5.87
C SER A 409 25.10 19.81 -6.78
N GLN A 410 25.98 19.52 -7.74
CA GLN A 410 25.83 18.39 -8.62
C GLN A 410 25.76 17.03 -7.87
N THR A 411 26.49 16.92 -6.74
CA THR A 411 26.49 15.72 -5.90
C THR A 411 25.12 15.54 -5.21
N GLU A 412 24.58 16.61 -4.62
CA GLU A 412 23.24 16.55 -3.99
C GLU A 412 22.15 16.18 -5.00
N ILE A 413 22.25 16.68 -6.23
CA ILE A 413 21.31 16.32 -7.30
C ILE A 413 21.47 14.86 -7.73
N LEU A 414 22.70 14.36 -7.79
CA LEU A 414 22.98 12.95 -8.11
C LEU A 414 22.35 12.03 -7.05
N ASP A 415 22.56 12.33 -5.78
CA ASP A 415 22.04 11.57 -4.66
C ASP A 415 20.50 11.63 -4.62
N ALA A 416 19.92 12.82 -4.76
CA ALA A 416 18.47 13.00 -4.80
C ALA A 416 17.81 12.30 -6.00
N LEU A 417 18.42 12.39 -7.18
CA LEU A 417 17.90 11.69 -8.37
C LEU A 417 18.01 10.18 -8.21
N GLY A 418 19.12 9.69 -7.64
CA GLY A 418 19.28 8.27 -7.30
C GLY A 418 18.23 7.80 -6.29
N GLY A 419 17.95 8.62 -5.26
CA GLY A 419 16.88 8.39 -4.29
C GLY A 419 15.49 8.33 -4.92
N LEU A 420 15.18 9.26 -5.84
CA LEU A 420 13.91 9.28 -6.57
C LEU A 420 13.75 8.06 -7.50
N VAL A 421 14.83 7.61 -8.13
CA VAL A 421 14.82 6.39 -8.96
C VAL A 421 14.62 5.16 -8.08
N SER A 422 15.37 5.04 -6.97
CA SER A 422 15.26 3.90 -6.05
C SER A 422 13.84 3.80 -5.44
N LYS A 423 13.20 4.93 -5.13
CA LYS A 423 11.82 5.01 -4.63
C LYS A 423 10.75 4.91 -5.73
N SER A 424 11.16 4.60 -6.97
CA SER A 424 10.27 4.40 -8.12
C SER A 424 9.36 5.60 -8.45
N LEU A 425 9.83 6.82 -8.18
CA LEU A 425 9.15 8.08 -8.55
C LEU A 425 9.70 8.66 -9.85
N VAL A 426 10.94 8.32 -10.20
CA VAL A 426 11.57 8.61 -11.49
C VAL A 426 11.95 7.28 -12.12
N ILE A 427 11.71 7.14 -13.41
CA ILE A 427 12.11 5.98 -14.20
C ILE A 427 13.40 6.32 -14.94
N HIS A 428 14.39 5.45 -14.82
CA HIS A 428 15.62 5.49 -15.62
C HIS A 428 15.43 4.62 -16.86
N ASP A 429 15.57 5.21 -18.04
CA ASP A 429 15.55 4.49 -19.32
C ASP A 429 16.98 4.05 -19.68
N SER A 430 17.30 2.83 -19.34
CA SER A 430 18.63 2.23 -19.57
C SER A 430 18.92 1.92 -21.05
N GLY A 431 17.90 1.93 -21.90
CA GLY A 431 18.06 1.68 -23.36
C GLY A 431 18.40 2.95 -24.14
N ALA A 432 18.28 4.14 -23.56
CA ALA A 432 18.59 5.39 -24.22
C ALA A 432 20.06 5.79 -24.07
N VAL A 433 20.67 6.25 -25.17
CA VAL A 433 22.03 6.83 -25.18
C VAL A 433 21.94 8.25 -25.73
N PRO A 434 22.24 9.30 -24.96
CA PRO A 434 22.57 9.29 -23.51
C PRO A 434 21.40 8.87 -22.62
N SER A 435 21.74 8.37 -21.41
CA SER A 435 20.75 7.95 -20.39
C SER A 435 19.69 9.01 -20.14
N ARG A 436 18.44 8.60 -20.13
CA ARG A 436 17.30 9.49 -19.91
C ARG A 436 16.50 9.05 -18.70
N TYR A 437 15.86 10.05 -18.10
CA TYR A 437 14.97 9.88 -16.96
C TYR A 437 13.59 10.41 -17.33
N ARG A 438 12.55 9.82 -16.78
CA ARG A 438 11.18 10.32 -16.96
C ARG A 438 10.33 10.13 -15.70
N LEU A 439 9.35 10.98 -15.55
CA LEU A 439 8.27 10.80 -14.59
C LEU A 439 7.10 10.08 -15.28
N LEU A 440 6.42 9.23 -14.55
CA LEU A 440 5.09 8.76 -14.97
C LEU A 440 4.13 9.97 -15.06
N ALA A 441 3.17 9.95 -15.97
CA ALA A 441 2.25 11.07 -16.18
C ALA A 441 1.51 11.44 -14.89
N THR A 442 1.12 10.45 -14.11
CA THR A 442 0.49 10.61 -12.80
C THR A 442 1.41 11.27 -11.76
N THR A 443 2.67 10.82 -11.69
CA THR A 443 3.69 11.42 -10.81
C THR A 443 4.03 12.84 -11.24
N ARG A 444 4.13 13.07 -12.56
CA ARG A 444 4.39 14.39 -13.15
C ARG A 444 3.28 15.38 -12.83
N ALA A 445 2.02 14.99 -13.02
CA ALA A 445 0.88 15.84 -12.71
C ALA A 445 0.82 16.19 -11.22
N TYR A 446 1.14 15.23 -10.34
CA TYR A 446 1.28 15.47 -8.90
C TYR A 446 2.42 16.45 -8.59
N ALA A 447 3.59 16.24 -9.19
CA ALA A 447 4.75 17.12 -9.02
C ALA A 447 4.45 18.56 -9.44
N LEU A 448 3.74 18.76 -10.57
CA LEU A 448 3.28 20.07 -11.02
C LEU A 448 2.29 20.72 -10.05
N GLN A 449 1.37 19.96 -9.47
CA GLN A 449 0.47 20.48 -8.44
C GLN A 449 1.25 20.92 -7.20
N GLN A 450 2.19 20.08 -6.71
CA GLN A 450 3.04 20.45 -5.58
C GLN A 450 3.92 21.68 -5.88
N LEU A 451 4.39 21.82 -7.12
CA LEU A 451 5.14 22.99 -7.58
C LEU A 451 4.27 24.28 -7.52
N GLU A 452 2.99 24.17 -7.90
CA GLU A 452 2.02 25.25 -7.83
C GLU A 452 1.65 25.62 -6.40
N ASP A 453 1.37 24.60 -5.56
CA ASP A 453 1.01 24.77 -4.15
C ASP A 453 2.15 25.43 -3.35
N ASN A 454 3.41 25.22 -3.74
CA ASN A 454 4.58 25.85 -3.16
C ASN A 454 4.96 27.23 -3.81
N GLY A 455 4.20 27.69 -4.81
CA GLY A 455 4.44 28.97 -5.48
C GLY A 455 5.69 29.02 -6.37
N GLU A 456 6.30 27.86 -6.68
CA GLU A 456 7.57 27.73 -7.39
C GLU A 456 7.41 27.70 -8.94
N ARG A 457 6.19 27.65 -9.46
CA ARG A 457 5.88 27.43 -10.89
C ARG A 457 6.58 28.41 -11.85
N LYS A 458 6.60 29.69 -11.49
CA LYS A 458 7.24 30.73 -12.35
C LYS A 458 8.75 30.54 -12.41
N ALA A 459 9.38 30.25 -11.28
CA ALA A 459 10.83 30.05 -11.18
C ALA A 459 11.25 28.79 -11.98
N ALA A 460 10.55 27.67 -11.80
CA ALA A 460 10.80 26.44 -12.53
C ALA A 460 10.60 26.58 -14.04
N ALA A 461 9.55 27.30 -14.48
CA ALA A 461 9.33 27.60 -15.89
C ALA A 461 10.47 28.44 -16.49
N LEU A 462 10.95 29.45 -15.77
CA LEU A 462 12.08 30.28 -16.20
C LEU A 462 13.36 29.45 -16.34
N ALA A 463 13.69 28.62 -15.34
CA ALA A 463 14.84 27.73 -15.39
C ALA A 463 14.76 26.75 -16.57
N HIS A 464 13.59 26.18 -16.84
CA HIS A 464 13.37 25.30 -17.99
C HIS A 464 13.52 26.02 -19.34
N LEU A 465 13.10 27.29 -19.45
CA LEU A 465 13.30 28.10 -20.66
C LEU A 465 14.78 28.40 -20.91
N THR A 466 15.56 28.70 -19.87
CA THR A 466 17.01 28.93 -20.00
C THR A 466 17.78 27.70 -20.43
N LEU A 467 17.31 26.50 -20.08
CA LEU A 467 17.86 25.24 -20.56
C LEU A 467 17.69 25.07 -22.08
N ARG A 468 16.57 25.55 -22.64
CA ARG A 468 16.24 25.45 -24.08
C ARG A 468 16.90 26.53 -24.95
N ALA A 469 17.43 27.58 -24.34
CA ALA A 469 18.11 28.64 -25.10
C ALA A 469 19.37 28.11 -25.78
N PRO A 470 19.59 28.34 -27.09
CA PRO A 470 20.78 27.90 -27.79
C PRO A 470 22.04 28.52 -27.13
N ALA A 471 23.12 27.74 -27.11
CA ALA A 471 24.39 28.07 -26.42
C ALA A 471 25.05 29.39 -26.83
N HIS A 472 24.57 30.08 -27.83
CA HIS A 472 25.10 31.35 -28.33
C HIS A 472 24.78 32.59 -27.46
N GLN A 473 23.93 32.48 -26.44
CA GLN A 473 23.62 33.61 -25.54
C GLN A 473 24.29 33.54 -24.16
N ARG A 474 25.14 32.53 -23.89
CA ARG A 474 25.76 32.36 -22.56
C ARG A 474 27.09 33.13 -22.35
N THR A 475 27.58 33.88 -23.35
CA THR A 475 28.90 34.57 -23.29
C THR A 475 28.82 36.08 -23.25
N SER A 476 27.66 36.71 -22.98
CA SER A 476 27.57 38.19 -22.93
C SER A 476 27.13 38.71 -21.54
N GLY A 477 27.81 38.27 -20.48
CA GLY A 477 27.49 38.70 -19.10
C GLY A 477 28.69 38.74 -18.17
N SER A 478 29.89 39.00 -18.73
CA SER A 478 31.11 39.18 -17.88
C SER A 478 32.05 40.15 -18.57
N ILE A 479 31.68 41.43 -18.60
CA ILE A 479 32.58 42.61 -18.65
C ILE A 479 31.68 43.83 -18.36
N LEU A 480 31.69 44.30 -17.11
CA LEU A 480 31.88 45.69 -16.63
C LEU A 480 31.65 45.70 -15.12
#